data_7d8003b7bab1f4a41e0573f2d2abfb64
#
_entry.id   7d8003b7bab1f4a41e0573f2d2abfb64
#
_cell.length_a   1.000
_cell.length_b   1.000
_cell.length_c   1.000
_cell.angle_alpha   90.00
_cell.angle_beta   90.00
_cell.angle_gamma   90.00
#
_symmetry.space_group_name_H-M   'P 1'
#
loop_
_entity.id
_entity.type
_entity.pdbx_description
1 polymer ?
#
loop_
_entity_poly.entity_id
_entity_poly.type
_entity_poly.pdbx_seq_one_letter_code
_entity_poly.pdbx_strand_id
1 'polypeptide(L)'
;MKKKTNRREFIQYSTLGILGLLTAGGAVLSPYLKADNLLLRPPGAVDENDFLALCIKCGQCEQVCPYHSINLADITQGHGVGTPFIDPLKRACYLCTALPCVLACPT
;
A
#
# COMPACT_ATOMS: atom_id res chain seq x y z
N MET A 1 15.57 -30.18 -38.05
CA MET A 1 16.27 -31.13 -37.17
C MET A 1 15.78 -30.98 -35.73
N LYS A 2 15.03 -31.93 -35.22
CA LYS A 2 14.57 -31.95 -33.84
C LYS A 2 15.73 -32.44 -32.95
N LYS A 3 16.43 -31.52 -32.28
CA LYS A 3 17.44 -31.83 -31.27
C LYS A 3 16.72 -32.48 -30.09
N LYS A 4 16.97 -33.80 -29.83
CA LYS A 4 16.43 -34.48 -28.65
C LYS A 4 17.11 -33.89 -27.43
N THR A 5 16.42 -33.05 -26.70
CA THR A 5 16.88 -32.52 -25.40
C THR A 5 16.87 -33.64 -24.37
N ASN A 6 18.01 -33.91 -23.77
CA ASN A 6 18.13 -34.89 -22.69
C ASN A 6 17.49 -34.33 -21.41
N ARG A 7 16.94 -35.21 -20.56
CA ARG A 7 16.32 -34.80 -19.26
C ARG A 7 17.22 -33.93 -18.43
N ARG A 8 18.53 -34.15 -18.47
CA ARG A 8 19.55 -33.38 -17.73
C ARG A 8 19.70 -31.97 -18.29
N GLU A 9 19.72 -31.79 -19.59
CA GLU A 9 19.76 -30.48 -20.24
C GLU A 9 18.48 -29.68 -19.97
N PHE A 10 17.33 -30.34 -19.99
CA PHE A 10 16.07 -29.67 -19.66
C PHE A 10 16.06 -29.12 -18.23
N ILE A 11 16.51 -29.90 -17.24
CA ILE A 11 16.63 -29.46 -15.85
C ILE A 11 17.60 -28.27 -15.72
N GLN A 12 18.73 -28.30 -16.38
CA GLN A 12 19.72 -27.21 -16.36
C GLN A 12 19.15 -25.91 -16.96
N TYR A 13 18.46 -25.97 -18.09
CA TYR A 13 17.86 -24.80 -18.72
C TYR A 13 16.66 -24.25 -17.91
N SER A 14 15.87 -25.12 -17.28
CA SER A 14 14.77 -24.70 -16.46
C SER A 14 15.24 -24.00 -15.17
N THR A 15 16.29 -24.50 -14.51
CA THR A 15 16.85 -23.86 -13.32
C THR A 15 17.49 -22.51 -13.63
N LEU A 16 18.22 -22.39 -14.75
CA LEU A 16 18.78 -21.12 -15.21
C LEU A 16 17.67 -20.12 -15.58
N GLY A 17 16.60 -20.58 -16.23
CA GLY A 17 15.46 -19.74 -16.58
C GLY A 17 14.73 -19.20 -15.34
N ILE A 18 14.48 -20.05 -14.35
CA ILE A 18 13.83 -19.65 -13.09
C ILE A 18 14.71 -18.67 -12.32
N LEU A 19 16.02 -18.94 -12.22
CA LEU A 19 16.96 -18.04 -11.54
C LEU A 19 17.04 -16.68 -12.24
N GLY A 20 17.09 -16.65 -13.57
CA GLY A 20 17.05 -15.42 -14.35
C GLY A 20 15.76 -14.64 -14.18
N LEU A 21 14.60 -15.32 -14.09
CA LEU A 21 13.31 -14.70 -13.87
C LEU A 21 13.21 -14.10 -12.45
N LEU A 22 13.75 -14.78 -11.44
CA LEU A 22 13.76 -14.30 -10.06
C LEU A 22 14.66 -13.06 -9.90
N THR A 23 15.82 -13.04 -10.53
CA THR A 23 16.73 -11.88 -10.46
C THR A 23 16.21 -10.68 -11.25
N ALA A 24 15.73 -10.90 -12.48
CA ALA A 24 15.14 -9.84 -13.31
C ALA A 24 13.81 -9.34 -12.75
N GLY A 25 12.94 -10.26 -12.30
CA GLY A 25 11.66 -9.93 -11.69
C GLY A 25 11.82 -9.15 -10.38
N GLY A 26 12.79 -9.52 -9.54
CA GLY A 26 13.12 -8.78 -8.32
C GLY A 26 13.59 -7.35 -8.58
N ALA A 27 14.38 -7.15 -9.61
CA ALA A 27 14.85 -5.81 -9.99
C ALA A 27 13.73 -4.91 -10.53
N VAL A 28 12.77 -5.48 -11.26
CA VAL A 28 11.60 -4.73 -11.78
C VAL A 28 10.59 -4.44 -10.68
N LEU A 29 10.41 -5.37 -9.72
CA LEU A 29 9.44 -5.20 -8.63
C LEU A 29 9.94 -4.27 -7.52
N SER A 30 11.27 -4.10 -7.38
CA SER A 30 11.90 -3.30 -6.33
C SER A 30 11.40 -1.84 -6.26
N PRO A 31 11.24 -1.08 -7.35
CA PRO A 31 10.72 0.28 -7.27
C PRO A 31 9.23 0.33 -6.86
N TYR A 32 8.45 -0.69 -7.18
CA TYR A 32 7.04 -0.75 -6.76
C TYR A 32 6.89 -1.10 -5.28
N LEU A 33 7.83 -1.87 -4.72
CA LEU A 33 7.85 -2.20 -3.28
C LEU A 33 8.42 -1.08 -2.42
N LYS A 34 9.20 -0.16 -3.00
CA LYS A 34 9.77 1.02 -2.33
C LYS A 34 8.94 2.29 -2.48
N ALA A 35 7.70 2.20 -2.94
CA ALA A 35 6.79 3.34 -2.90
C ALA A 35 6.40 3.61 -1.44
N ASP A 36 7.32 4.18 -0.67
CA ASP A 36 7.03 4.93 0.55
C ASP A 36 6.29 6.21 0.14
N ASN A 37 5.07 6.05 -0.35
CA ASN A 37 4.17 7.16 -0.51
C ASN A 37 3.82 7.62 0.89
N LEU A 38 4.46 8.70 1.31
CA LEU A 38 4.11 9.38 2.56
C LEU A 38 2.66 9.86 2.44
N LEU A 39 1.75 9.06 2.99
CA LEU A 39 0.33 9.35 2.98
C LEU A 39 0.04 10.42 4.05
N LEU A 40 -0.65 11.48 3.65
CA LEU A 40 -1.09 12.49 4.59
C LEU A 40 -2.20 11.92 5.46
N ARG A 41 -1.92 11.70 6.75
CA ARG A 41 -2.86 11.13 7.70
C ARG A 41 -3.89 12.14 8.19
N PRO A 42 -5.08 11.68 8.63
CA PRO A 42 -6.07 12.54 9.26
C PRO A 42 -5.50 13.23 10.51
N PRO A 43 -6.06 14.39 10.91
CA PRO A 43 -5.64 15.10 12.12
C PRO A 43 -5.80 14.20 13.35
N GLY A 44 -4.84 14.26 14.27
CA GLY A 44 -4.80 13.43 15.47
C GLY A 44 -4.15 12.04 15.27
N ALA A 45 -3.70 11.71 14.07
CA ALA A 45 -2.95 10.48 13.85
C ALA A 45 -1.59 10.54 14.56
N VAL A 46 -1.20 9.42 15.17
CA VAL A 46 0.12 9.19 15.74
C VAL A 46 1.17 8.97 14.65
N ASP A 47 2.42 8.72 15.03
CA ASP A 47 3.49 8.42 14.08
C ASP A 47 3.11 7.27 13.14
N GLU A 48 3.62 7.28 11.92
CA GLU A 48 3.17 6.38 10.83
C GLU A 48 3.22 4.89 11.19
N ASN A 49 4.30 4.45 11.85
CA ASN A 49 4.45 3.06 12.24
C ASN A 49 3.41 2.65 13.29
N ASP A 50 3.20 3.49 14.28
CA ASP A 50 2.22 3.26 15.33
C ASP A 50 0.80 3.36 14.78
N PHE A 51 0.56 4.30 13.86
CA PHE A 51 -0.72 4.42 13.18
C PHE A 51 -1.08 3.18 12.39
N LEU A 52 -0.13 2.61 11.64
CA LEU A 52 -0.36 1.38 10.88
C LEU A 52 -0.61 0.16 11.78
N ALA A 53 0.00 0.14 12.97
CA ALA A 53 -0.19 -0.92 13.95
C ALA A 53 -1.54 -0.82 14.69
N LEU A 54 -1.97 0.40 15.01
CA LEU A 54 -3.19 0.65 15.78
C LEU A 54 -4.45 0.69 14.93
N CYS A 55 -4.35 1.14 13.67
CA CYS A 55 -5.50 1.32 12.78
C CYS A 55 -6.14 -0.01 12.42
N ILE A 56 -7.35 -0.25 12.91
CA ILE A 56 -8.14 -1.46 12.59
C ILE A 56 -8.85 -1.38 11.23
N LYS A 57 -8.63 -0.32 10.46
CA LYS A 57 -9.18 -0.13 9.10
C LYS A 57 -10.72 -0.19 9.04
N CYS A 58 -11.39 0.30 10.08
CA CYS A 58 -12.86 0.22 10.19
C CYS A 58 -13.61 1.20 9.28
N GLY A 59 -12.96 2.21 8.69
CA GLY A 59 -13.56 3.19 7.79
C GLY A 59 -14.49 4.23 8.44
N GLN A 60 -14.64 4.23 9.76
CA GLN A 60 -15.52 5.17 10.46
C GLN A 60 -15.14 6.63 10.23
N CYS A 61 -13.84 6.93 10.23
CA CYS A 61 -13.32 8.27 10.00
C CYS A 61 -13.69 8.83 8.61
N GLU A 62 -13.76 7.98 7.60
CA GLU A 62 -14.22 8.36 6.25
C GLU A 62 -15.72 8.71 6.26
N GLN A 63 -16.53 7.88 6.91
CA GLN A 63 -18.00 8.02 6.92
C GLN A 63 -18.47 9.26 7.69
N VAL A 64 -17.79 9.61 8.78
CA VAL A 64 -18.18 10.77 9.61
C VAL A 64 -17.62 12.10 9.09
N CYS A 65 -16.75 12.08 8.09
CA CYS A 65 -16.19 13.29 7.53
C CYS A 65 -17.22 14.07 6.72
N PRO A 66 -17.67 15.26 7.17
CA PRO A 66 -18.72 16.02 6.48
C PRO A 66 -18.30 16.53 5.10
N TYR A 67 -16.99 16.62 4.89
CA TYR A 67 -16.41 17.11 3.63
C TYR A 67 -15.92 15.98 2.71
N HIS A 68 -16.02 14.73 3.13
CA HIS A 68 -15.48 13.58 2.38
C HIS A 68 -14.02 13.76 1.96
N SER A 69 -13.20 14.31 2.84
CA SER A 69 -11.78 14.57 2.59
C SER A 69 -10.89 13.38 2.90
N ILE A 70 -11.42 12.41 3.63
CA ILE A 70 -10.70 11.18 4.01
C ILE A 70 -11.04 10.10 2.98
N ASN A 71 -10.01 9.45 2.45
CA ASN A 71 -10.12 8.31 1.56
C ASN A 71 -9.41 7.13 2.20
N LEU A 72 -9.79 5.90 1.84
CA LEU A 72 -9.07 4.69 2.23
C LEU A 72 -8.01 4.36 1.19
N ALA A 73 -6.81 4.02 1.66
CA ALA A 73 -5.68 3.72 0.79
C ALA A 73 -5.91 2.43 0.01
N ASP A 74 -5.66 2.48 -1.30
CA ASP A 74 -5.76 1.35 -2.21
C ASP A 74 -4.41 0.59 -2.29
N ILE A 75 -4.43 -0.58 -2.94
CA ILE A 75 -3.24 -1.43 -3.15
C ILE A 75 -2.11 -0.71 -3.90
N THR A 76 -2.44 0.32 -4.67
CA THR A 76 -1.47 1.13 -5.41
C THR A 76 -0.62 2.05 -4.52
N GLN A 77 -1.01 2.26 -3.26
CA GLN A 77 -0.38 3.20 -2.32
C GLN A 77 0.59 2.53 -1.33
N GLY A 78 0.84 1.24 -1.51
CA GLY A 78 1.86 0.52 -0.73
C GLY A 78 1.39 0.00 0.62
N HIS A 79 2.19 0.19 1.66
CA HIS A 79 1.99 -0.47 2.97
C HIS A 79 0.71 -0.10 3.72
N GLY A 80 0.11 1.01 3.41
CA GLY A 80 -1.05 1.53 4.13
C GLY A 80 -2.41 1.09 3.61
N VAL A 81 -2.53 -0.03 2.89
CA VAL A 81 -3.81 -0.48 2.28
C VAL A 81 -4.94 -0.53 3.31
N GLY A 82 -6.06 0.10 2.99
CA GLY A 82 -7.24 0.18 3.84
C GLY A 82 -7.14 1.19 4.98
N THR A 83 -6.03 1.89 5.15
CA THR A 83 -5.89 2.95 6.15
C THR A 83 -6.34 4.31 5.60
N PRO A 84 -6.89 5.19 6.44
CA PRO A 84 -7.36 6.49 6.00
C PRO A 84 -6.20 7.43 5.64
N PHE A 85 -6.37 8.17 4.57
CA PHE A 85 -5.47 9.24 4.16
C PHE A 85 -6.23 10.41 3.53
N ILE A 86 -5.58 11.56 3.42
CA ILE A 86 -6.10 12.76 2.79
C ILE A 86 -5.34 13.01 1.51
N ASP A 87 -6.05 13.19 0.40
CA ASP A 87 -5.47 13.63 -0.87
C ASP A 87 -5.72 15.14 -1.03
N PRO A 88 -4.73 15.99 -0.75
CA PRO A 88 -4.90 17.43 -0.79
C PRO A 88 -5.18 17.98 -2.20
N LEU A 89 -4.82 17.22 -3.24
CA LEU A 89 -5.08 17.61 -4.64
C LEU A 89 -6.52 17.36 -5.05
N LYS A 90 -7.17 16.37 -4.45
CA LYS A 90 -8.60 16.08 -4.70
C LYS A 90 -9.48 16.87 -3.75
N ARG A 91 -9.26 16.72 -2.46
CA ARG A 91 -10.04 17.39 -1.41
C ARG A 91 -9.27 17.51 -0.12
N ALA A 92 -8.83 18.71 0.19
CA ALA A 92 -8.08 19.01 1.41
C ALA A 92 -8.94 18.86 2.68
N CYS A 93 -8.29 18.60 3.81
CA CYS A 93 -8.91 18.57 5.11
C CYS A 93 -9.21 20.02 5.58
N TYR A 94 -10.42 20.25 6.10
CA TYR A 94 -10.86 21.55 6.60
C TYR A 94 -10.57 21.77 8.09
N LEU A 95 -9.93 20.82 8.76
CA LEU A 95 -9.61 20.90 10.20
C LEU A 95 -10.83 21.31 11.05
N CYS A 96 -11.89 20.51 10.98
CA CYS A 96 -13.16 20.77 11.67
C CYS A 96 -12.96 21.03 13.18
N THR A 97 -13.67 21.99 13.76
CA THR A 97 -13.55 22.35 15.17
C THR A 97 -13.85 21.16 16.10
N ALA A 98 -14.81 20.31 15.75
CA ALA A 98 -15.19 19.14 16.54
C ALA A 98 -14.38 17.88 16.22
N LEU A 99 -13.57 17.86 15.16
CA LEU A 99 -12.80 16.72 14.69
C LEU A 99 -13.58 15.38 14.75
N PRO A 100 -14.70 15.23 14.05
CA PRO A 100 -15.55 14.06 14.17
C PRO A 100 -14.83 12.76 13.79
N CYS A 101 -13.86 12.83 12.89
CA CYS A 101 -13.02 11.69 12.51
C CYS A 101 -12.16 11.14 13.66
N VAL A 102 -11.70 12.02 14.56
CA VAL A 102 -10.95 11.61 15.76
C VAL A 102 -11.89 10.99 16.79
N LEU A 103 -13.05 11.63 17.01
CA LEU A 103 -14.05 11.13 17.97
C LEU A 103 -14.67 9.78 17.58
N ALA A 104 -14.78 9.52 16.29
CA ALA A 104 -15.32 8.26 15.79
C ALA A 104 -14.29 7.11 15.79
N CYS A 105 -13.01 7.41 15.97
CA CYS A 105 -11.96 6.40 15.98
C CYS A 105 -12.02 5.57 17.28
N PRO A 106 -12.13 4.22 17.21
CA PRO A 106 -12.22 3.38 18.39
C PRO A 106 -10.85 3.07 19.04
N THR A 107 -9.76 3.50 18.41
CA THR A 107 -8.37 3.22 18.87
C THR A 107 -7.58 4.47 19.19
#